data_4b6b0f411f85cf67bfcedb56ef3d6cda
#
_entry.id   4b6b0f411f85cf67bfcedb56ef3d6cda
#
_cell.length_a   1.000
_cell.length_b   1.000
_cell.length_c   1.000
_cell.angle_alpha   90.00
_cell.angle_beta   90.00
_cell.angle_gamma   90.00
#
_symmetry.space_group_name_H-M   'P 1'
#
loop_
_entity.id
_entity.type
_entity.pdbx_description
1 polymer ?
#
loop_
_entity_poly.entity_id
_entity_poly.type
_entity_poly.pdbx_seq_one_letter_code
_entity_poly.pdbx_strand_id
1 'polypeptide(L)'
;MREESTIFDKKSIKTIQGKNPEWDELAKDCVAFANAKGGHIFIGIENDSELPPAGQTIPETLPGKVQLRISQLTINTSSIAIIATAENGGQYIDLSIQQSVATIAGTTDGKYYIRISDESKPVHPDQLLRLLNDKPAYNWETKVTRVKREDCDAEKFTQFISDIRNSKRVSSFIKEKTDDEIVDYYLFAEGEFLTNLGVLWIGKRNDRAKLKYAPAIQFIKFDERDEKVNKLVWDDYSKNPKELIDAVWHDIPDWKEGIEVQDGIFRDFIPNYGEKTIRELVTNAIVHRPYTTAGDIFINLYPDRLEIHNPGSFPIGVTPKNILHESKRRNEQLCKVAYDLILMEKEGSGYDVIYEELITNGKPAPLPEERDDRVVVTISKLIVKSDIIRLIRTVSEQYNLTRKEKIAFGLIAQNQSLSALQLSKMLDLKGTNPTRGWIDRLVDSEIILTQGRTRGMEYYINPAIIRSSNFNRKPNLKTIEPHRLRELIYEDLKVYPNSSISDISRRIGTEISRYKIREQLKQLIEQGRIISKGIRASTKYACKKDR
;
A
#
# COMPACT_ATOMS: atom_id res chain seq x y z
N MET A 1 17.72 7.54 14.01
CA MET A 1 17.52 8.85 13.29
C MET A 1 16.02 9.10 13.22
N ARG A 2 15.50 10.19 13.77
CA ARG A 2 14.13 10.60 13.44
C ARG A 2 14.19 11.30 12.08
N GLU A 3 13.80 10.59 11.05
CA GLU A 3 13.61 11.17 9.71
C GLU A 3 12.38 12.10 9.72
N GLU A 4 12.41 13.13 8.88
CA GLU A 4 11.26 13.99 8.66
C GLU A 4 10.05 13.15 8.24
N SER A 5 8.88 13.50 8.74
CA SER A 5 7.66 12.69 8.58
C SER A 5 6.40 13.56 8.57
N THR A 6 5.25 12.92 8.52
CA THR A 6 3.95 13.60 8.62
C THR A 6 3.71 14.33 9.95
N ILE A 7 4.47 14.01 11.00
CA ILE A 7 4.31 14.56 12.36
C ILE A 7 5.62 15.16 12.92
N PHE A 8 6.69 15.19 12.13
CA PHE A 8 7.99 15.65 12.61
C PHE A 8 8.79 16.34 11.50
N ASP A 9 9.45 17.47 11.84
CA ASP A 9 10.35 18.22 10.98
C ASP A 9 11.50 18.84 11.79
N LYS A 10 12.59 19.23 11.12
CA LYS A 10 13.74 19.93 11.69
C LYS A 10 14.01 21.22 10.92
N LYS A 11 14.46 22.23 11.63
CA LYS A 11 14.84 23.52 11.04
C LYS A 11 16.09 24.06 11.71
N SER A 12 16.95 24.68 10.94
CA SER A 12 18.08 25.45 11.47
C SER A 12 17.61 26.60 12.37
N ILE A 13 18.39 26.97 13.37
CA ILE A 13 18.12 28.17 14.18
C ILE A 13 18.08 29.43 13.31
N LYS A 14 18.73 29.43 12.16
CA LYS A 14 18.76 30.55 11.20
C LYS A 14 17.38 30.85 10.61
N THR A 15 16.49 29.88 10.59
CA THR A 15 15.08 30.05 10.14
C THR A 15 14.36 31.15 10.96
N ILE A 16 14.73 31.33 12.24
CA ILE A 16 14.10 32.31 13.13
C ILE A 16 15.05 33.41 13.60
N GLN A 17 16.34 33.26 13.33
CA GLN A 17 17.38 34.23 13.72
C GLN A 17 18.30 34.54 12.54
N GLY A 18 18.86 35.74 12.49
CA GLY A 18 19.81 36.17 11.46
C GLY A 18 19.35 37.42 10.70
N LYS A 19 20.05 37.75 9.60
CA LYS A 19 19.74 38.94 8.81
C LYS A 19 18.44 38.81 7.99
N ASN A 20 18.10 37.59 7.55
CA ASN A 20 16.92 37.27 6.75
C ASN A 20 16.22 36.00 7.32
N PRO A 21 15.45 36.11 8.39
CA PRO A 21 14.75 34.98 8.95
C PRO A 21 13.59 34.56 8.04
N GLU A 22 13.40 33.24 7.88
CA GLU A 22 12.42 32.63 6.97
C GLU A 22 11.10 32.33 7.67
N TRP A 23 10.48 33.37 8.28
CA TRP A 23 9.25 33.22 9.06
C TRP A 23 8.06 32.70 8.22
N ASP A 24 7.99 33.08 6.94
CA ASP A 24 6.91 32.66 6.07
C ASP A 24 6.99 31.15 5.75
N GLU A 25 8.21 30.61 5.61
CA GLU A 25 8.40 29.15 5.46
C GLU A 25 8.04 28.40 6.74
N LEU A 26 8.42 28.92 7.90
CA LEU A 26 8.02 28.32 9.18
C LEU A 26 6.48 28.39 9.38
N ALA A 27 5.84 29.50 9.03
CA ALA A 27 4.39 29.66 9.09
C ALA A 27 3.68 28.69 8.15
N LYS A 28 4.17 28.52 6.92
CA LYS A 28 3.72 27.53 5.95
C LYS A 28 3.75 26.12 6.55
N ASP A 29 4.88 25.72 7.15
CA ASP A 29 5.01 24.41 7.77
C ASP A 29 4.06 24.24 8.96
N CYS A 30 3.91 25.25 9.83
CA CYS A 30 2.93 25.21 10.92
C CYS A 30 1.49 25.03 10.41
N VAL A 31 1.10 25.73 9.35
CA VAL A 31 -0.21 25.57 8.69
C VAL A 31 -0.37 24.17 8.14
N ALA A 32 0.67 23.63 7.50
CA ALA A 32 0.65 22.30 6.91
C ALA A 32 0.46 21.22 7.98
N PHE A 33 1.16 21.31 9.11
CA PHE A 33 1.00 20.41 10.26
C PHE A 33 -0.41 20.55 10.88
N ALA A 34 -0.91 21.77 11.10
CA ALA A 34 -2.24 22.00 11.65
C ALA A 34 -3.36 21.42 10.76
N ASN A 35 -3.19 21.46 9.46
CA ASN A 35 -4.15 20.88 8.51
C ASN A 35 -4.04 19.36 8.39
N ALA A 36 -2.92 18.77 8.79
CA ALA A 36 -2.71 17.31 8.80
C ALA A 36 -3.04 16.70 10.18
N LYS A 37 -2.07 16.16 10.88
CA LYS A 37 -2.22 15.47 12.18
C LYS A 37 -1.67 16.26 13.36
N GLY A 38 -1.24 17.51 13.15
CA GLY A 38 -0.37 18.19 14.09
C GLY A 38 1.04 17.61 14.05
N GLY A 39 1.90 17.98 15.00
CA GLY A 39 3.25 17.44 15.07
C GLY A 39 4.25 18.39 15.72
N HIS A 40 5.52 18.14 15.51
CA HIS A 40 6.64 18.87 16.11
C HIS A 40 7.60 19.39 15.06
N ILE A 41 8.05 20.63 15.20
CA ILE A 41 9.16 21.20 14.45
C ILE A 41 10.28 21.53 15.43
N PHE A 42 11.41 20.85 15.31
CA PHE A 42 12.59 21.12 16.13
C PHE A 42 13.45 22.21 15.48
N ILE A 43 13.53 23.38 16.11
CA ILE A 43 14.28 24.53 15.60
C ILE A 43 15.61 24.65 16.34
N GLY A 44 16.71 24.60 15.62
CA GLY A 44 18.07 24.61 16.15
C GLY A 44 18.82 23.29 15.88
N ILE A 45 18.28 22.44 15.02
CA ILE A 45 18.90 21.21 14.55
C ILE A 45 19.00 21.31 13.02
N GLU A 46 20.22 21.15 12.48
CA GLU A 46 20.44 21.18 11.03
C GLU A 46 19.91 19.88 10.37
N ASN A 47 19.53 19.96 9.09
CA ASN A 47 18.89 18.83 8.40
C ASN A 47 19.75 17.57 8.32
N ASP A 48 21.07 17.74 8.25
CA ASP A 48 22.07 16.65 8.19
C ASP A 48 22.53 16.15 9.57
N SER A 49 21.98 16.72 10.66
CA SER A 49 22.35 16.41 12.04
C SER A 49 21.19 15.79 12.81
N GLU A 50 21.48 14.92 13.77
CA GLU A 50 20.49 14.33 14.68
C GLU A 50 20.29 15.15 15.95
N LEU A 51 21.30 15.87 16.36
CA LEU A 51 21.35 16.66 17.58
C LEU A 51 21.67 18.12 17.27
N PRO A 52 21.24 19.05 18.12
CA PRO A 52 21.68 20.45 18.02
C PRO A 52 23.20 20.56 18.26
N PRO A 53 23.85 21.63 17.82
CA PRO A 53 25.26 21.86 18.13
C PRO A 53 25.54 21.78 19.63
N ALA A 54 26.58 21.06 20.04
CA ALA A 54 26.97 20.95 21.44
C ALA A 54 27.28 22.36 22.01
N GLY A 55 26.68 22.68 23.17
CA GLY A 55 26.81 24.00 23.79
C GLY A 55 25.94 25.10 23.17
N GLN A 56 25.10 24.79 22.17
CA GLN A 56 24.10 25.75 21.71
C GLN A 56 23.15 26.11 22.85
N THR A 57 22.92 27.40 23.06
CA THR A 57 22.00 27.93 24.06
C THR A 57 20.90 28.74 23.39
N ILE A 58 19.67 28.57 23.87
CA ILE A 58 18.50 29.29 23.37
C ILE A 58 18.07 30.35 24.40
N PRO A 59 17.95 31.62 24.02
CA PRO A 59 17.47 32.67 24.91
C PRO A 59 16.04 32.35 25.42
N GLU A 60 15.78 32.48 26.72
CA GLU A 60 14.49 32.18 27.34
C GLU A 60 13.29 32.90 26.70
N THR A 61 13.53 34.08 26.13
CA THR A 61 12.48 34.88 25.48
C THR A 61 12.19 34.43 24.03
N LEU A 62 13.02 33.58 23.45
CA LEU A 62 12.88 33.22 22.04
C LEU A 62 11.66 32.33 21.73
N PRO A 63 11.30 31.33 22.56
CA PRO A 63 10.08 30.54 22.33
C PRO A 63 8.83 31.41 22.27
N GLY A 64 8.67 32.36 23.20
CA GLY A 64 7.55 33.29 23.18
C GLY A 64 7.49 34.17 21.93
N LYS A 65 8.65 34.60 21.41
CA LYS A 65 8.72 35.33 20.14
C LYS A 65 8.32 34.46 18.94
N VAL A 66 8.75 33.21 18.93
CA VAL A 66 8.35 32.23 17.87
C VAL A 66 6.83 32.05 17.88
N GLN A 67 6.26 31.78 19.04
CA GLN A 67 4.82 31.57 19.20
C GLN A 67 4.00 32.81 18.78
N LEU A 68 4.41 33.99 19.22
CA LEU A 68 3.78 35.26 18.82
C LEU A 68 3.87 35.47 17.31
N ARG A 69 5.06 35.25 16.72
CA ARG A 69 5.24 35.47 15.28
C ARG A 69 4.42 34.51 14.43
N ILE A 70 4.34 33.21 14.82
CA ILE A 70 3.49 32.23 14.14
C ILE A 70 2.01 32.62 14.27
N SER A 71 1.54 33.06 15.43
CA SER A 71 0.16 33.52 15.59
C SER A 71 -0.20 34.74 14.73
N GLN A 72 0.79 35.61 14.43
CA GLN A 72 0.61 36.76 13.54
C GLN A 72 0.58 36.38 12.06
N LEU A 73 1.23 35.30 11.67
CA LEU A 73 1.37 34.86 10.28
C LEU A 73 0.39 33.77 9.87
N THR A 74 -0.38 33.24 10.84
CA THR A 74 -1.28 32.10 10.58
C THR A 74 -2.69 32.35 11.12
N ILE A 75 -3.66 31.65 10.56
CA ILE A 75 -5.07 31.64 10.98
C ILE A 75 -5.43 30.20 11.37
N ASN A 76 -6.16 30.01 12.48
CA ASN A 76 -6.60 28.70 12.96
C ASN A 76 -5.44 27.71 13.24
N THR A 77 -4.27 28.22 13.60
CA THR A 77 -3.10 27.43 13.97
C THR A 77 -2.81 27.63 15.46
N SER A 78 -2.78 26.54 16.21
CA SER A 78 -2.38 26.54 17.63
C SER A 78 -1.00 25.91 17.77
N SER A 79 -0.07 26.63 18.41
CA SER A 79 1.29 26.15 18.63
C SER A 79 1.80 26.48 20.03
N ILE A 80 2.67 25.62 20.55
CA ILE A 80 3.37 25.79 21.82
C ILE A 80 4.85 25.59 21.57
N ALA A 81 5.68 26.55 21.99
CA ALA A 81 7.12 26.49 21.85
C ALA A 81 7.79 26.38 23.23
N ILE A 82 8.66 25.40 23.40
CA ILE A 82 9.45 25.20 24.62
C ILE A 82 10.92 24.99 24.30
N ILE A 83 11.81 25.34 25.25
CA ILE A 83 13.23 24.99 25.13
C ILE A 83 13.40 23.55 25.59
N ALA A 84 14.04 22.73 24.76
CA ALA A 84 14.46 21.39 25.08
C ALA A 84 16.00 21.28 25.04
N THR A 85 16.55 20.38 25.84
CA THR A 85 17.99 20.11 25.89
C THR A 85 18.25 18.68 25.42
N ALA A 86 19.11 18.53 24.45
CA ALA A 86 19.50 17.23 23.91
C ALA A 86 20.59 16.54 24.77
N GLU A 87 20.86 15.26 24.53
CA GLU A 87 21.84 14.44 25.25
C GLU A 87 23.27 15.02 25.23
N ASN A 88 23.62 15.75 24.15
CA ASN A 88 24.92 16.43 24.01
C ASN A 88 24.99 17.80 24.72
N GLY A 89 23.95 18.16 25.50
CA GLY A 89 23.86 19.43 26.22
C GLY A 89 23.46 20.64 25.36
N GLY A 90 23.28 20.47 24.06
CA GLY A 90 22.79 21.54 23.16
C GLY A 90 21.27 21.74 23.33
N GLN A 91 20.85 23.00 23.28
CA GLN A 91 19.46 23.40 23.37
C GLN A 91 18.82 23.61 21.98
N TYR A 92 17.54 23.33 21.85
CA TYR A 92 16.71 23.61 20.69
C TYR A 92 15.31 24.00 21.11
N ILE A 93 14.51 24.55 20.19
CA ILE A 93 13.10 24.83 20.45
C ILE A 93 12.28 23.67 19.90
N ASP A 94 11.48 23.04 20.75
CA ASP A 94 10.40 22.14 20.34
C ASP A 94 9.13 22.97 20.12
N LEU A 95 8.79 23.20 18.85
CA LEU A 95 7.56 23.85 18.42
C LEU A 95 6.51 22.78 18.15
N SER A 96 5.62 22.55 19.09
CA SER A 96 4.47 21.64 18.96
C SER A 96 3.30 22.34 18.30
N ILE A 97 2.76 21.78 17.22
CA ILE A 97 1.60 22.29 16.48
C ILE A 97 0.42 21.34 16.70
N GLN A 98 -0.71 21.88 17.13
CA GLN A 98 -1.93 21.11 17.32
C GLN A 98 -2.70 20.97 16.00
N GLN A 99 -3.36 19.82 15.82
CA GLN A 99 -4.26 19.62 14.69
C GLN A 99 -5.45 20.58 14.76
N SER A 100 -5.74 21.25 13.67
CA SER A 100 -6.99 22.03 13.52
C SER A 100 -8.15 21.09 13.22
N VAL A 101 -8.97 20.77 14.21
CA VAL A 101 -10.01 19.72 14.13
C VAL A 101 -11.31 20.16 13.44
N ALA A 102 -11.67 21.44 13.50
CA ALA A 102 -12.95 21.95 12.99
C ALA A 102 -12.81 22.95 11.84
N THR A 103 -11.64 23.55 11.68
CA THR A 103 -11.41 24.63 10.72
C THR A 103 -10.19 24.32 9.85
N ILE A 104 -10.08 25.00 8.73
CA ILE A 104 -8.88 24.94 7.89
C ILE A 104 -7.91 26.01 8.41
N ALA A 105 -6.68 25.61 8.72
CA ALA A 105 -5.59 26.52 9.00
C ALA A 105 -5.07 27.15 7.69
N GLY A 106 -4.68 28.41 7.75
CA GLY A 106 -4.14 29.14 6.63
C GLY A 106 -3.06 30.15 7.07
N THR A 107 -2.30 30.66 6.12
CA THR A 107 -1.45 31.82 6.34
C THR A 107 -2.28 33.09 6.22
N THR A 108 -1.84 34.17 6.84
CA THR A 108 -2.58 35.46 6.81
C THR A 108 -2.64 36.10 5.43
N ASP A 109 -1.80 35.68 4.48
CA ASP A 109 -1.85 36.05 3.06
C ASP A 109 -2.84 35.18 2.23
N GLY A 110 -3.62 34.31 2.91
CA GLY A 110 -4.71 33.55 2.28
C GLY A 110 -4.27 32.25 1.61
N LYS A 111 -3.09 31.74 1.90
CA LYS A 111 -2.63 30.44 1.36
C LYS A 111 -2.88 29.29 2.34
N TYR A 112 -3.11 28.11 1.79
CA TYR A 112 -3.41 26.91 2.55
C TYR A 112 -2.38 25.82 2.19
N TYR A 113 -1.91 25.09 3.19
CA TYR A 113 -0.93 24.03 3.03
C TYR A 113 -1.34 22.81 3.85
N ILE A 114 -0.86 21.63 3.43
CA ILE A 114 -1.03 20.37 4.14
C ILE A 114 0.27 19.56 4.14
N ARG A 115 0.56 18.90 5.25
CA ARG A 115 1.71 18.00 5.37
C ARG A 115 1.40 16.66 4.74
N ILE A 116 2.17 16.27 3.72
CA ILE A 116 2.06 15.00 3.02
C ILE A 116 3.45 14.36 3.10
N SER A 117 3.55 13.25 3.84
CA SER A 117 4.84 12.63 4.13
C SER A 117 5.77 13.63 4.86
N ASP A 118 6.87 14.01 4.25
CA ASP A 118 7.91 14.94 4.71
C ASP A 118 7.82 16.34 4.07
N GLU A 119 6.79 16.58 3.23
CA GLU A 119 6.67 17.84 2.49
C GLU A 119 5.41 18.64 2.88
N SER A 120 5.53 19.97 2.93
CA SER A 120 4.42 20.91 3.06
C SER A 120 3.94 21.35 1.68
N LYS A 121 2.80 20.80 1.21
CA LYS A 121 2.23 21.06 -0.12
C LYS A 121 1.11 22.09 -0.10
N PRO A 122 0.99 22.95 -1.12
CA PRO A 122 -0.14 23.85 -1.23
C PRO A 122 -1.46 23.09 -1.43
N VAL A 123 -2.53 23.60 -0.84
CA VAL A 123 -3.90 23.14 -1.04
C VAL A 123 -4.57 24.10 -2.01
N HIS A 124 -5.00 23.59 -3.16
CA HIS A 124 -5.68 24.39 -4.18
C HIS A 124 -7.15 24.62 -3.80
N PRO A 125 -7.82 25.68 -4.34
CA PRO A 125 -9.20 26.03 -3.96
C PRO A 125 -10.22 24.89 -4.14
N ASP A 126 -10.08 24.07 -5.16
CA ASP A 126 -10.89 22.88 -5.43
C ASP A 126 -10.74 21.78 -4.35
N GLN A 127 -9.61 21.77 -3.64
CA GLN A 127 -9.31 20.82 -2.58
C GLN A 127 -9.77 21.31 -1.18
N LEU A 128 -10.15 22.58 -1.03
CA LEU A 128 -10.52 23.11 0.29
C LEU A 128 -11.76 22.45 0.88
N LEU A 129 -12.78 22.19 0.07
CA LEU A 129 -13.98 21.47 0.53
C LEU A 129 -13.64 20.04 0.95
N ARG A 130 -12.76 19.41 0.22
CA ARG A 130 -12.25 18.06 0.54
C ARG A 130 -11.49 18.07 1.86
N LEU A 131 -10.59 19.04 2.07
CA LEU A 131 -9.87 19.20 3.32
C LEU A 131 -10.81 19.45 4.50
N LEU A 132 -11.87 20.26 4.31
CA LEU A 132 -12.87 20.51 5.33
C LEU A 132 -13.65 19.24 5.70
N ASN A 133 -14.09 18.47 4.72
CA ASN A 133 -14.81 17.20 4.93
C ASN A 133 -13.97 16.13 5.62
N ASP A 134 -12.65 16.20 5.50
CA ASP A 134 -11.71 15.30 6.17
C ASP A 134 -11.39 15.73 7.62
N LYS A 135 -11.92 16.86 8.10
CA LYS A 135 -11.71 17.32 9.48
C LYS A 135 -12.55 16.53 10.48
N PRO A 136 -12.00 16.16 11.64
CA PRO A 136 -12.71 15.33 12.65
C PRO A 136 -14.06 15.90 13.12
N ALA A 137 -14.20 17.22 13.18
CA ALA A 137 -15.46 17.86 13.62
C ALA A 137 -16.62 17.69 12.62
N TYR A 138 -16.35 17.32 11.38
CA TYR A 138 -17.38 17.08 10.36
C TYR A 138 -17.69 15.59 10.20
N ASN A 139 -17.58 14.86 11.30
CA ASN A 139 -17.84 13.43 11.29
C ASN A 139 -19.33 13.17 11.05
N TRP A 140 -19.65 12.65 9.85
CA TRP A 140 -21.01 12.27 9.48
C TRP A 140 -21.56 11.15 10.39
N GLU A 141 -20.71 10.24 10.82
CA GLU A 141 -21.06 9.01 11.52
C GLU A 141 -21.78 9.28 12.84
N THR A 142 -21.26 10.20 13.62
CA THR A 142 -21.75 10.52 14.98
C THR A 142 -22.83 11.60 15.00
N LYS A 143 -23.25 12.09 13.83
CA LYS A 143 -24.33 13.07 13.76
C LYS A 143 -25.65 12.43 14.21
N VAL A 144 -26.25 13.00 15.27
CA VAL A 144 -27.51 12.53 15.84
C VAL A 144 -28.67 12.73 14.86
N THR A 145 -29.53 11.74 14.75
CA THR A 145 -30.76 11.77 13.95
C THR A 145 -31.99 12.04 14.82
N ARG A 146 -33.18 11.94 14.23
CA ARG A 146 -34.45 12.00 14.97
C ARG A 146 -35.06 10.60 15.19
N VAL A 147 -34.32 9.54 14.88
CA VAL A 147 -34.78 8.15 15.08
C VAL A 147 -34.46 7.74 16.50
N LYS A 148 -35.46 7.34 17.27
CA LYS A 148 -35.24 6.87 18.63
C LYS A 148 -34.60 5.47 18.63
N ARG A 149 -33.90 5.13 19.73
CA ARG A 149 -33.31 3.79 19.93
C ARG A 149 -34.39 2.70 19.89
N GLU A 150 -35.51 2.92 20.54
CA GLU A 150 -36.66 1.99 20.60
C GLU A 150 -37.31 1.75 19.24
N ASP A 151 -37.12 2.65 18.28
CA ASP A 151 -37.65 2.56 16.92
C ASP A 151 -36.70 1.84 15.96
N CYS A 152 -35.56 1.32 16.43
CA CYS A 152 -34.64 0.56 15.58
C CYS A 152 -35.30 -0.70 14.96
N ASP A 153 -34.62 -1.30 13.99
CA ASP A 153 -35.00 -2.59 13.42
C ASP A 153 -34.57 -3.69 14.40
N ALA A 154 -35.53 -4.34 15.07
CA ALA A 154 -35.27 -5.31 16.13
C ALA A 154 -34.46 -6.54 15.65
N GLU A 155 -34.65 -6.97 14.40
CA GLU A 155 -33.91 -8.08 13.82
C GLU A 155 -32.45 -7.70 13.58
N LYS A 156 -32.21 -6.53 12.97
CA LYS A 156 -30.85 -6.02 12.72
C LYS A 156 -30.11 -5.68 14.03
N PHE A 157 -30.81 -5.15 15.01
CA PHE A 157 -30.28 -4.91 16.34
C PHE A 157 -29.80 -6.22 16.99
N THR A 158 -30.68 -7.22 17.06
CA THR A 158 -30.36 -8.54 17.64
C THR A 158 -29.19 -9.20 16.91
N GLN A 159 -29.20 -9.14 15.58
CA GLN A 159 -28.12 -9.69 14.77
C GLN A 159 -26.78 -8.98 15.02
N PHE A 160 -26.78 -7.64 15.10
CA PHE A 160 -25.59 -6.86 15.39
C PHE A 160 -24.98 -7.22 16.76
N ILE A 161 -25.81 -7.27 17.80
CA ILE A 161 -25.37 -7.64 19.16
C ILE A 161 -24.79 -9.06 19.17
N SER A 162 -25.47 -10.01 18.51
CA SER A 162 -25.00 -11.38 18.37
C SER A 162 -23.65 -11.44 17.65
N ASP A 163 -23.49 -10.71 16.56
CA ASP A 163 -22.24 -10.66 15.78
C ASP A 163 -21.07 -10.11 16.63
N ILE A 164 -21.30 -9.04 17.40
CA ILE A 164 -20.28 -8.46 18.30
C ILE A 164 -19.89 -9.46 19.39
N ARG A 165 -20.84 -10.13 20.03
CA ARG A 165 -20.56 -11.12 21.08
C ARG A 165 -19.81 -12.34 20.56
N ASN A 166 -20.05 -12.75 19.33
CA ASN A 166 -19.40 -13.88 18.70
C ASN A 166 -18.05 -13.53 18.04
N SER A 167 -17.76 -12.25 17.84
CA SER A 167 -16.53 -11.83 17.17
C SER A 167 -15.27 -12.19 17.99
N LYS A 168 -14.26 -12.75 17.32
CA LYS A 168 -12.95 -13.04 17.92
C LYS A 168 -12.09 -11.79 18.12
N ARG A 169 -12.47 -10.66 17.53
CA ARG A 169 -11.71 -9.39 17.60
C ARG A 169 -12.20 -8.45 18.70
N VAL A 170 -13.36 -8.72 19.26
CA VAL A 170 -13.94 -7.93 20.35
C VAL A 170 -13.50 -8.49 21.69
N SER A 171 -13.03 -7.61 22.60
CA SER A 171 -12.59 -8.01 23.94
C SER A 171 -13.76 -8.53 24.80
N SER A 172 -13.46 -9.41 25.77
CA SER A 172 -14.45 -9.93 26.73
C SER A 172 -15.16 -8.79 27.47
N PHE A 173 -14.44 -7.73 27.85
CA PHE A 173 -14.98 -6.56 28.51
C PHE A 173 -16.16 -5.91 27.73
N ILE A 174 -16.08 -5.83 26.41
CA ILE A 174 -17.17 -5.27 25.58
C ILE A 174 -18.30 -6.29 25.42
N LYS A 175 -18.00 -7.58 25.29
CA LYS A 175 -19.00 -8.65 25.13
C LYS A 175 -19.90 -8.81 26.34
N GLU A 176 -19.38 -8.51 27.53
CA GLU A 176 -20.10 -8.61 28.80
C GLU A 176 -21.02 -7.40 29.09
N LYS A 177 -20.92 -6.32 28.29
CA LYS A 177 -21.79 -5.17 28.41
C LYS A 177 -23.23 -5.49 28.03
N THR A 178 -24.15 -4.67 28.56
CA THR A 178 -25.55 -4.70 28.11
C THR A 178 -25.67 -4.30 26.65
N ASP A 179 -26.77 -4.65 26.01
CA ASP A 179 -27.02 -4.34 24.61
C ASP A 179 -26.98 -2.83 24.35
N ASP A 180 -27.56 -2.04 25.24
CA ASP A 180 -27.52 -0.57 25.16
C ASP A 180 -26.10 -0.01 25.33
N GLU A 181 -25.31 -0.54 26.25
CA GLU A 181 -23.92 -0.13 26.41
C GLU A 181 -23.04 -0.50 25.19
N ILE A 182 -23.35 -1.61 24.49
CA ILE A 182 -22.69 -1.96 23.23
C ILE A 182 -23.04 -0.94 22.14
N VAL A 183 -24.30 -0.55 22.03
CA VAL A 183 -24.77 0.50 21.11
C VAL A 183 -24.05 1.83 21.37
N ASP A 184 -23.92 2.23 22.65
CA ASP A 184 -23.18 3.44 23.04
C ASP A 184 -21.69 3.33 22.76
N TYR A 185 -21.08 2.18 23.02
CA TYR A 185 -19.66 1.93 22.76
C TYR A 185 -19.30 2.10 21.27
N TYR A 186 -20.19 1.72 20.37
CA TYR A 186 -20.01 1.89 18.92
C TYR A 186 -20.54 3.24 18.40
N LEU A 187 -20.97 4.14 19.30
CA LEU A 187 -21.54 5.45 18.96
C LEU A 187 -22.73 5.36 18.01
N PHE A 188 -23.53 4.29 18.14
CA PHE A 188 -24.75 4.12 17.36
C PHE A 188 -25.88 5.00 17.88
N ALA A 189 -25.78 5.47 19.11
CA ALA A 189 -26.73 6.39 19.69
C ALA A 189 -26.04 7.44 20.57
N GLU A 190 -26.74 8.55 20.77
CA GLU A 190 -26.44 9.59 21.75
C GLU A 190 -27.74 9.94 22.48
N GLY A 191 -27.78 9.68 23.78
CA GLY A 191 -29.01 9.75 24.54
C GLY A 191 -30.10 8.79 24.01
N GLU A 192 -31.29 9.32 23.74
CA GLU A 192 -32.42 8.53 23.23
C GLU A 192 -32.41 8.33 21.68
N PHE A 193 -31.51 8.98 20.96
CA PHE A 193 -31.55 9.02 19.50
C PHE A 193 -30.39 8.29 18.86
N LEU A 194 -30.66 7.63 17.74
CA LEU A 194 -29.64 7.01 16.92
C LEU A 194 -28.83 8.08 16.17
N THR A 195 -27.54 7.83 16.03
CA THR A 195 -26.66 8.55 15.11
C THR A 195 -26.87 8.08 13.66
N ASN A 196 -26.28 8.78 12.70
CA ASN A 196 -26.28 8.29 11.31
C ASN A 196 -25.67 6.89 11.20
N LEU A 197 -24.60 6.60 11.95
CA LEU A 197 -23.99 5.28 12.00
C LEU A 197 -24.95 4.23 12.58
N GLY A 198 -25.65 4.55 13.67
CA GLY A 198 -26.67 3.67 14.25
C GLY A 198 -27.80 3.39 13.27
N VAL A 199 -28.35 4.44 12.62
CA VAL A 199 -29.37 4.26 11.59
C VAL A 199 -28.87 3.40 10.41
N LEU A 200 -27.61 3.59 9.99
CA LEU A 200 -27.03 2.80 8.91
C LEU A 200 -26.97 1.31 9.25
N TRP A 201 -26.65 0.94 10.48
CA TRP A 201 -26.48 -0.45 10.91
C TRP A 201 -27.78 -1.10 11.40
N ILE A 202 -28.48 -0.44 12.33
CA ILE A 202 -29.64 -1.01 13.03
C ILE A 202 -30.96 -0.25 12.80
N GLY A 203 -30.96 0.81 11.98
CA GLY A 203 -32.19 1.52 11.63
C GLY A 203 -33.12 0.72 10.73
N LYS A 204 -34.40 1.09 10.68
CA LYS A 204 -35.35 0.53 9.71
C LYS A 204 -35.02 0.99 8.29
N ARG A 205 -35.49 0.25 7.29
CA ARG A 205 -35.32 0.59 5.87
C ARG A 205 -35.66 2.04 5.55
N ASN A 206 -36.81 2.51 6.02
CA ASN A 206 -37.29 3.87 5.75
C ASN A 206 -36.40 4.96 6.38
N ASP A 207 -35.74 4.66 7.48
CA ASP A 207 -34.84 5.62 8.15
C ASP A 207 -33.48 5.61 7.47
N ARG A 208 -32.96 4.45 7.02
CA ARG A 208 -31.78 4.40 6.15
C ARG A 208 -32.00 5.17 4.84
N ALA A 209 -33.18 5.05 4.23
CA ALA A 209 -33.52 5.80 3.01
C ALA A 209 -33.53 7.32 3.21
N LYS A 210 -33.76 7.80 4.44
CA LYS A 210 -33.68 9.23 4.78
C LYS A 210 -32.28 9.71 5.06
N LEU A 211 -31.31 8.82 5.29
CA LEU A 211 -29.91 9.19 5.42
C LEU A 211 -29.43 9.79 4.12
N LYS A 212 -28.95 11.02 4.18
CA LYS A 212 -28.36 11.65 3.00
C LYS A 212 -27.10 10.87 2.60
N TYR A 213 -27.10 10.34 1.38
CA TYR A 213 -25.99 9.60 0.80
C TYR A 213 -25.69 8.23 1.46
N ALA A 214 -26.69 7.52 1.97
CA ALA A 214 -26.54 6.11 2.33
C ALA A 214 -25.97 5.31 1.16
N PRO A 215 -25.15 4.28 1.39
CA PRO A 215 -24.49 3.54 0.31
C PRO A 215 -25.53 2.76 -0.52
N ALA A 216 -25.46 2.96 -1.83
CA ALA A 216 -26.09 2.11 -2.83
C ALA A 216 -24.98 1.49 -3.70
N ILE A 217 -25.19 0.26 -4.14
CA ILE A 217 -24.23 -0.47 -4.97
C ILE A 217 -24.93 -0.91 -6.26
N GLN A 218 -24.25 -0.75 -7.38
CA GLN A 218 -24.67 -1.27 -8.68
C GLN A 218 -23.57 -2.17 -9.25
N PHE A 219 -23.94 -3.39 -9.61
CA PHE A 219 -23.12 -4.28 -10.42
C PHE A 219 -23.56 -4.18 -11.88
N ILE A 220 -22.60 -4.03 -12.78
CA ILE A 220 -22.85 -3.95 -14.23
C ILE A 220 -21.81 -4.85 -14.92
N LYS A 221 -22.31 -5.82 -15.70
CA LYS A 221 -21.47 -6.67 -16.56
C LYS A 221 -21.52 -6.14 -18.00
N PHE A 222 -20.34 -6.07 -18.61
CA PHE A 222 -20.13 -5.63 -19.99
C PHE A 222 -19.62 -6.78 -20.86
N ASP A 223 -19.94 -6.76 -22.14
CA ASP A 223 -19.38 -7.66 -23.15
C ASP A 223 -18.12 -7.06 -23.83
N GLU A 224 -17.61 -7.72 -24.87
CA GLU A 224 -16.43 -7.30 -25.64
C GLU A 224 -16.65 -6.03 -26.47
N ARG A 225 -17.90 -5.52 -26.56
CA ARG A 225 -18.28 -4.29 -27.26
C ARG A 225 -18.58 -3.15 -26.30
N ASP A 226 -18.27 -3.34 -25.00
CA ASP A 226 -18.64 -2.44 -23.92
C ASP A 226 -20.18 -2.22 -23.79
N GLU A 227 -21.00 -3.19 -24.27
CA GLU A 227 -22.44 -3.17 -24.07
C GLU A 227 -22.81 -3.85 -22.74
N LYS A 228 -23.82 -3.29 -22.05
CA LYS A 228 -24.31 -3.83 -20.78
C LYS A 228 -25.14 -5.10 -21.01
N VAL A 229 -24.67 -6.22 -20.48
CA VAL A 229 -25.35 -7.52 -20.60
C VAL A 229 -26.04 -7.98 -19.34
N ASN A 230 -25.67 -7.46 -18.17
CA ASN A 230 -26.32 -7.73 -16.89
C ASN A 230 -26.20 -6.56 -15.94
N LYS A 231 -27.19 -6.40 -15.05
CA LYS A 231 -27.20 -5.38 -14.02
C LYS A 231 -27.93 -5.87 -12.78
N LEU A 232 -27.29 -5.71 -11.61
CA LEU A 232 -27.90 -5.87 -10.29
C LEU A 232 -27.79 -4.56 -9.52
N VAL A 233 -28.78 -4.24 -8.71
CA VAL A 233 -28.83 -2.97 -7.96
C VAL A 233 -29.28 -3.23 -6.54
N TRP A 234 -28.54 -2.68 -5.57
CA TRP A 234 -28.89 -2.69 -4.15
C TRP A 234 -29.02 -1.22 -3.70
N ASP A 235 -30.15 -0.59 -4.00
CA ASP A 235 -30.48 0.82 -3.71
C ASP A 235 -31.79 0.99 -2.97
N ASP A 236 -32.40 -0.10 -2.54
CA ASP A 236 -33.67 -0.11 -1.81
C ASP A 236 -33.52 0.17 -0.31
N TYR A 237 -32.27 0.33 0.18
CA TYR A 237 -31.90 0.59 1.57
C TYR A 237 -32.39 -0.48 2.56
N SER A 238 -32.77 -1.68 2.08
CA SER A 238 -33.16 -2.78 2.96
C SER A 238 -31.98 -3.37 3.73
N LYS A 239 -30.78 -3.27 3.17
CA LYS A 239 -29.55 -3.90 3.67
C LYS A 239 -28.68 -2.92 4.45
N ASN A 240 -28.10 -3.37 5.55
CA ASN A 240 -27.01 -2.67 6.25
C ASN A 240 -25.65 -2.94 5.56
N PRO A 241 -24.54 -2.31 5.99
CA PRO A 241 -23.24 -2.50 5.34
C PRO A 241 -22.78 -3.96 5.24
N LYS A 242 -22.96 -4.78 6.30
CA LYS A 242 -22.59 -6.20 6.28
C LYS A 242 -23.42 -6.98 5.26
N GLU A 243 -24.73 -6.78 5.28
CA GLU A 243 -25.66 -7.43 4.36
C GLU A 243 -25.42 -7.02 2.90
N LEU A 244 -24.99 -5.77 2.64
CA LEU A 244 -24.58 -5.34 1.30
C LEU A 244 -23.34 -6.08 0.81
N ILE A 245 -22.32 -6.22 1.67
CA ILE A 245 -21.09 -6.96 1.34
C ILE A 245 -21.43 -8.43 1.05
N ASP A 246 -22.28 -9.04 1.88
CA ASP A 246 -22.71 -10.42 1.71
C ASP A 246 -23.53 -10.60 0.42
N ALA A 247 -24.45 -9.67 0.12
CA ALA A 247 -25.27 -9.71 -1.10
C ALA A 247 -24.38 -9.60 -2.35
N VAL A 248 -23.44 -8.68 -2.41
CA VAL A 248 -22.50 -8.56 -3.54
C VAL A 248 -21.75 -9.86 -3.79
N TRP A 249 -21.34 -10.57 -2.74
CA TRP A 249 -20.66 -11.86 -2.90
C TRP A 249 -21.59 -12.97 -3.35
N HIS A 250 -22.80 -13.05 -2.80
CA HIS A 250 -23.71 -14.19 -3.03
C HIS A 250 -24.55 -14.05 -4.32
N ASP A 251 -24.99 -12.82 -4.62
CA ASP A 251 -25.95 -12.59 -5.71
C ASP A 251 -25.29 -12.53 -7.09
N ILE A 252 -23.96 -12.32 -7.17
CA ILE A 252 -23.22 -12.25 -8.42
C ILE A 252 -22.60 -13.63 -8.73
N PRO A 253 -23.11 -14.36 -9.74
CA PRO A 253 -22.60 -15.69 -10.06
C PRO A 253 -21.21 -15.68 -10.70
N ASP A 254 -20.80 -14.57 -11.29
CA ASP A 254 -19.53 -14.40 -12.01
C ASP A 254 -18.29 -14.63 -11.12
N TRP A 255 -18.41 -14.46 -9.79
CA TRP A 255 -17.33 -14.76 -8.85
C TRP A 255 -16.95 -16.24 -8.80
N LYS A 256 -17.88 -17.13 -9.19
CA LYS A 256 -17.67 -18.59 -9.25
C LYS A 256 -16.94 -19.03 -10.52
N GLU A 257 -16.74 -18.12 -11.48
CA GLU A 257 -15.94 -18.41 -12.66
C GLU A 257 -14.44 -18.41 -12.32
N GLY A 258 -13.69 -19.28 -12.98
CA GLY A 258 -12.25 -19.38 -12.76
C GLY A 258 -11.61 -20.34 -13.74
N ILE A 259 -10.34 -20.64 -13.49
CA ILE A 259 -9.58 -21.62 -14.27
C ILE A 259 -9.12 -22.77 -13.38
N GLU A 260 -9.04 -23.96 -13.97
CA GLU A 260 -8.37 -25.09 -13.34
C GLU A 260 -6.88 -25.07 -13.71
N VAL A 261 -6.02 -25.12 -12.69
CA VAL A 261 -4.57 -25.24 -12.85
C VAL A 261 -4.14 -26.59 -12.36
N GLN A 262 -3.38 -27.32 -13.18
CA GLN A 262 -2.90 -28.64 -12.81
C GLN A 262 -1.81 -28.55 -11.74
N ASP A 263 -1.99 -29.23 -10.62
CA ASP A 263 -1.02 -29.38 -9.54
C ASP A 263 -0.73 -30.87 -9.28
N GLY A 264 0.27 -31.40 -9.99
CA GLY A 264 0.57 -32.82 -9.97
C GLY A 264 -0.58 -33.66 -10.50
N ILE A 265 -1.14 -34.54 -9.65
CA ILE A 265 -2.31 -35.37 -9.96
C ILE A 265 -3.64 -34.67 -9.63
N PHE A 266 -3.59 -33.52 -8.96
CA PHE A 266 -4.76 -32.73 -8.57
C PHE A 266 -4.94 -31.53 -9.50
N ARG A 267 -6.14 -30.98 -9.50
CA ARG A 267 -6.47 -29.73 -10.17
C ARG A 267 -6.92 -28.72 -9.12
N ASP A 268 -6.27 -27.58 -9.09
CA ASP A 268 -6.66 -26.44 -8.25
C ASP A 268 -7.54 -25.49 -9.05
N PHE A 269 -8.68 -25.15 -8.50
CA PHE A 269 -9.54 -24.13 -9.05
C PHE A 269 -9.10 -22.75 -8.55
N ILE A 270 -8.77 -21.85 -9.49
CA ILE A 270 -8.41 -20.47 -9.21
C ILE A 270 -9.51 -19.58 -9.71
N PRO A 271 -10.27 -18.91 -8.81
CA PRO A 271 -11.34 -18.02 -9.20
C PRO A 271 -10.79 -16.82 -9.96
N ASN A 272 -11.57 -16.31 -10.92
CA ASN A 272 -11.25 -15.06 -11.60
C ASN A 272 -11.08 -13.91 -10.61
N TYR A 273 -11.91 -13.88 -9.55
CA TYR A 273 -11.88 -12.91 -8.46
C TYR A 273 -12.14 -13.64 -7.15
N GLY A 274 -11.16 -13.63 -6.24
CA GLY A 274 -11.26 -14.33 -4.97
C GLY A 274 -12.19 -13.64 -3.98
N GLU A 275 -12.81 -14.41 -3.09
CA GLU A 275 -13.75 -13.89 -2.08
C GLU A 275 -13.11 -12.82 -1.19
N LYS A 276 -11.88 -13.06 -0.72
CA LYS A 276 -11.18 -12.11 0.14
C LYS A 276 -10.99 -10.76 -0.55
N THR A 277 -10.56 -10.78 -1.82
CA THR A 277 -10.36 -9.57 -2.62
C THR A 277 -11.67 -8.82 -2.84
N ILE A 278 -12.76 -9.51 -3.24
CA ILE A 278 -14.06 -8.85 -3.46
C ILE A 278 -14.61 -8.26 -2.16
N ARG A 279 -14.62 -9.03 -1.06
CA ARG A 279 -15.10 -8.55 0.24
C ARG A 279 -14.29 -7.35 0.74
N GLU A 280 -12.97 -7.40 0.65
CA GLU A 280 -12.10 -6.30 1.06
C GLU A 280 -12.33 -5.04 0.22
N LEU A 281 -12.45 -5.18 -1.10
CA LEU A 281 -12.70 -4.04 -2.00
C LEU A 281 -14.06 -3.39 -1.76
N VAL A 282 -15.11 -4.18 -1.59
CA VAL A 282 -16.46 -3.66 -1.32
C VAL A 282 -16.53 -3.02 0.06
N THR A 283 -15.91 -3.65 1.05
CA THR A 283 -15.81 -3.07 2.40
C THR A 283 -15.06 -1.75 2.36
N ASN A 284 -13.89 -1.69 1.68
CA ASN A 284 -13.12 -0.47 1.51
C ASN A 284 -13.93 0.62 0.79
N ALA A 285 -14.71 0.28 -0.23
CA ALA A 285 -15.59 1.23 -0.90
C ALA A 285 -16.64 1.80 0.07
N ILE A 286 -17.27 0.98 0.90
CA ILE A 286 -18.27 1.41 1.89
C ILE A 286 -17.63 2.24 3.00
N VAL A 287 -16.53 1.79 3.62
CA VAL A 287 -15.95 2.44 4.80
C VAL A 287 -15.15 3.71 4.47
N HIS A 288 -14.60 3.81 3.25
CA HIS A 288 -13.85 5.00 2.82
C HIS A 288 -14.66 5.96 1.96
N ARG A 289 -15.92 5.66 1.66
CA ARG A 289 -16.83 6.58 0.98
C ARG A 289 -17.00 7.88 1.76
N PRO A 290 -16.93 9.07 1.11
CA PRO A 290 -17.35 10.30 1.74
C PRO A 290 -18.89 10.35 1.82
N TYR A 291 -19.46 10.23 3.00
CA TYR A 291 -20.91 10.31 3.23
C TYR A 291 -21.47 11.75 3.14
N THR A 292 -20.70 12.63 2.53
CA THR A 292 -21.07 14.01 2.17
C THR A 292 -21.23 14.18 0.65
N THR A 293 -20.92 13.14 -0.13
CA THR A 293 -20.92 13.16 -1.60
C THR A 293 -21.97 12.19 -2.15
N ALA A 294 -22.74 12.67 -3.12
CA ALA A 294 -23.71 11.83 -3.84
C ALA A 294 -23.02 10.84 -4.79
N GLY A 295 -23.72 9.75 -5.09
CA GLY A 295 -23.32 8.76 -6.09
C GLY A 295 -23.25 7.35 -5.51
N ASP A 296 -23.48 6.38 -6.38
CA ASP A 296 -23.44 4.95 -6.04
C ASP A 296 -22.03 4.40 -6.18
N ILE A 297 -21.76 3.31 -5.47
CA ILE A 297 -20.60 2.46 -5.70
C ILE A 297 -20.92 1.62 -6.94
N PHE A 298 -20.07 1.65 -7.98
CA PHE A 298 -20.23 0.78 -9.14
C PHE A 298 -19.20 -0.34 -9.11
N ILE A 299 -19.67 -1.53 -9.44
CA ILE A 299 -18.86 -2.74 -9.65
C ILE A 299 -19.03 -3.10 -11.13
N ASN A 300 -18.07 -2.72 -11.95
CA ASN A 300 -18.11 -2.91 -13.40
C ASN A 300 -17.26 -4.11 -13.77
N LEU A 301 -17.89 -5.16 -14.28
CA LEU A 301 -17.22 -6.38 -14.73
C LEU A 301 -17.10 -6.38 -16.25
N TYR A 302 -15.87 -6.29 -16.73
CA TYR A 302 -15.50 -6.40 -18.14
C TYR A 302 -14.95 -7.80 -18.45
N PRO A 303 -14.83 -8.20 -19.72
CA PRO A 303 -14.28 -9.49 -20.10
C PRO A 303 -12.87 -9.77 -19.56
N ASP A 304 -12.04 -8.74 -19.42
CA ASP A 304 -10.62 -8.79 -19.06
C ASP A 304 -10.30 -8.25 -17.66
N ARG A 305 -11.23 -7.51 -17.03
CA ARG A 305 -10.99 -6.81 -15.76
C ARG A 305 -12.26 -6.57 -14.95
N LEU A 306 -12.06 -6.30 -13.68
CA LEU A 306 -13.05 -5.76 -12.75
C LEU A 306 -12.65 -4.36 -12.35
N GLU A 307 -13.58 -3.42 -12.33
CA GLU A 307 -13.39 -2.06 -11.81
C GLU A 307 -14.39 -1.79 -10.69
N ILE A 308 -13.91 -1.29 -9.54
CA ILE A 308 -14.77 -0.80 -8.47
C ILE A 308 -14.60 0.70 -8.38
N HIS A 309 -15.71 1.42 -8.58
CA HIS A 309 -15.78 2.87 -8.59
C HIS A 309 -16.45 3.36 -7.31
N ASN A 310 -15.72 4.09 -6.49
CA ASN A 310 -16.23 4.69 -5.25
C ASN A 310 -16.35 6.21 -5.42
N PRO A 311 -17.50 6.85 -5.09
CA PRO A 311 -17.63 8.30 -5.14
C PRO A 311 -16.57 9.03 -4.31
N GLY A 312 -16.15 10.19 -4.77
CA GLY A 312 -15.16 11.04 -4.11
C GLY A 312 -13.73 10.69 -4.49
N SER A 313 -12.81 11.44 -3.91
CA SER A 313 -11.36 11.32 -4.15
C SER A 313 -10.67 10.55 -3.02
N PHE A 314 -9.40 10.21 -3.18
CA PHE A 314 -8.60 9.72 -2.05
C PHE A 314 -8.57 10.74 -0.91
N PRO A 315 -8.47 10.30 0.35
CA PRO A 315 -8.16 11.22 1.45
C PRO A 315 -6.89 12.02 1.15
N ILE A 316 -6.85 13.28 1.58
CA ILE A 316 -5.68 14.13 1.31
C ILE A 316 -4.43 13.48 1.92
N GLY A 317 -3.39 13.32 1.10
CA GLY A 317 -2.15 12.63 1.47
C GLY A 317 -2.10 11.16 1.06
N VAL A 318 -3.22 10.55 0.71
CA VAL A 318 -3.25 9.21 0.08
C VAL A 318 -3.20 9.36 -1.44
N THR A 319 -2.38 8.55 -2.06
CA THR A 319 -2.20 8.51 -3.52
C THR A 319 -2.17 7.05 -3.98
N PRO A 320 -2.39 6.78 -5.27
CA PRO A 320 -2.23 5.42 -5.81
C PRO A 320 -0.88 4.77 -5.49
N LYS A 321 0.17 5.58 -5.29
CA LYS A 321 1.51 5.08 -5.01
C LYS A 321 1.72 4.69 -3.56
N ASN A 322 1.21 5.49 -2.61
CA ASN A 322 1.45 5.27 -1.17
C ASN A 322 0.33 4.49 -0.46
N ILE A 323 -0.69 4.04 -1.18
CA ILE A 323 -1.89 3.38 -0.61
C ILE A 323 -1.57 2.13 0.22
N LEU A 324 -0.45 1.44 -0.06
CA LEU A 324 0.04 0.31 0.74
C LEU A 324 0.58 0.71 2.13
N HIS A 325 0.96 1.98 2.30
CA HIS A 325 1.65 2.44 3.51
C HIS A 325 0.83 3.45 4.31
N GLU A 326 -0.16 4.07 3.68
CA GLU A 326 -1.02 5.06 4.31
C GLU A 326 -2.29 4.42 4.84
N SER A 327 -2.57 4.63 6.13
CA SER A 327 -3.78 4.13 6.80
C SER A 327 -4.71 5.27 7.21
N LYS A 328 -5.05 6.17 6.29
CA LYS A 328 -5.96 7.28 6.61
C LYS A 328 -7.41 6.81 6.51
N ARG A 329 -8.11 6.82 7.62
CA ARG A 329 -9.53 6.45 7.71
C ARG A 329 -10.39 7.70 7.58
N ARG A 330 -11.36 7.67 6.67
CA ARG A 330 -12.34 8.76 6.52
C ARG A 330 -13.47 8.62 7.54
N ASN A 331 -13.96 7.42 7.74
CA ASN A 331 -15.05 7.09 8.67
C ASN A 331 -14.51 6.13 9.73
N GLU A 332 -13.96 6.68 10.81
CA GLU A 332 -13.21 5.91 11.83
C GLU A 332 -14.08 4.92 12.58
N GLN A 333 -15.32 5.31 12.92
CA GLN A 333 -16.22 4.45 13.67
C GLN A 333 -16.79 3.34 12.79
N LEU A 334 -17.12 3.62 11.53
CA LEU A 334 -17.53 2.61 10.56
C LEU A 334 -16.40 1.60 10.30
N CYS A 335 -15.15 2.07 10.18
CA CYS A 335 -13.99 1.19 10.10
C CYS A 335 -13.83 0.32 11.36
N LYS A 336 -14.06 0.88 12.56
CA LYS A 336 -14.00 0.14 13.82
C LYS A 336 -15.04 -0.98 13.85
N VAL A 337 -16.29 -0.68 13.50
CA VAL A 337 -17.36 -1.67 13.42
C VAL A 337 -17.03 -2.76 12.39
N ALA A 338 -16.61 -2.37 11.18
CA ALA A 338 -16.25 -3.31 10.13
C ALA A 338 -15.08 -4.22 10.55
N TYR A 339 -14.08 -3.69 11.25
CA TYR A 339 -12.97 -4.46 11.79
C TYR A 339 -13.44 -5.45 12.86
N ASP A 340 -14.22 -4.99 13.84
CA ASP A 340 -14.70 -5.81 14.95
C ASP A 340 -15.63 -6.93 14.45
N LEU A 341 -16.37 -6.70 13.36
CA LEU A 341 -17.18 -7.71 12.67
C LEU A 341 -16.40 -8.59 11.67
N ILE A 342 -15.09 -8.46 11.61
CA ILE A 342 -14.20 -9.25 10.71
C ILE A 342 -14.52 -9.03 9.22
N LEU A 343 -15.06 -7.87 8.85
CA LEU A 343 -15.36 -7.50 7.47
C LEU A 343 -14.14 -6.90 6.75
N MET A 344 -13.18 -6.36 7.49
CA MET A 344 -11.93 -5.77 6.97
C MET A 344 -10.76 -5.97 7.94
N GLU A 345 -9.54 -5.76 7.47
CA GLU A 345 -8.36 -5.74 8.32
C GLU A 345 -8.11 -4.33 8.91
N LYS A 346 -7.39 -4.27 10.05
CA LYS A 346 -6.98 -3.02 10.70
C LYS A 346 -5.56 -2.63 10.27
N GLU A 347 -5.18 -1.37 10.46
CA GLU A 347 -3.80 -0.89 10.31
C GLU A 347 -3.26 -0.74 8.88
N GLY A 348 -4.14 -0.43 7.92
CA GLY A 348 -3.72 -0.24 6.52
C GLY A 348 -3.35 -1.53 5.79
N SER A 349 -3.64 -2.69 6.39
CA SER A 349 -3.33 -4.00 5.82
C SER A 349 -4.37 -4.52 4.82
N GLY A 350 -5.48 -3.79 4.60
CA GLY A 350 -6.53 -4.20 3.67
C GLY A 350 -6.04 -4.31 2.22
N TYR A 351 -5.29 -3.30 1.77
CA TYR A 351 -4.66 -3.36 0.46
C TYR A 351 -3.60 -4.45 0.35
N ASP A 352 -2.85 -4.72 1.43
CA ASP A 352 -1.89 -5.84 1.48
C ASP A 352 -2.58 -7.20 1.26
N VAL A 353 -3.81 -7.39 1.76
CA VAL A 353 -4.60 -8.61 1.52
C VAL A 353 -4.91 -8.77 0.04
N ILE A 354 -5.35 -7.68 -0.61
CA ILE A 354 -5.65 -7.67 -2.04
C ILE A 354 -4.38 -7.97 -2.86
N TYR A 355 -3.27 -7.29 -2.54
CA TYR A 355 -1.98 -7.52 -3.19
C TYR A 355 -1.51 -8.96 -2.99
N GLU A 356 -1.54 -9.49 -1.74
CA GLU A 356 -1.15 -10.87 -1.46
C GLU A 356 -1.97 -11.85 -2.29
N GLU A 357 -3.30 -11.75 -2.29
CA GLU A 357 -4.16 -12.69 -3.00
C GLU A 357 -3.94 -12.62 -4.52
N LEU A 358 -3.85 -11.43 -5.09
CA LEU A 358 -3.63 -11.28 -6.53
C LEU A 358 -2.26 -11.79 -6.95
N ILE A 359 -1.20 -11.37 -6.27
CA ILE A 359 0.18 -11.74 -6.60
C ILE A 359 0.41 -13.24 -6.42
N THR A 360 -0.12 -13.85 -5.35
CA THR A 360 0.02 -15.30 -5.10
C THR A 360 -0.78 -16.14 -6.10
N ASN A 361 -1.86 -15.59 -6.65
CA ASN A 361 -2.63 -16.20 -7.74
C ASN A 361 -2.10 -15.84 -9.14
N GLY A 362 -0.86 -15.36 -9.24
CA GLY A 362 -0.19 -15.06 -10.52
C GLY A 362 -0.79 -13.91 -11.30
N LYS A 363 -1.56 -13.03 -10.64
CA LYS A 363 -2.19 -11.86 -11.25
C LYS A 363 -1.35 -10.60 -11.05
N PRO A 364 -1.53 -9.58 -11.90
CA PRO A 364 -0.96 -8.25 -11.67
C PRO A 364 -1.46 -7.65 -10.36
N ALA A 365 -0.67 -6.74 -9.78
CA ALA A 365 -1.11 -5.90 -8.67
C ALA A 365 -2.35 -5.08 -9.04
N PRO A 366 -3.21 -4.73 -8.07
CA PRO A 366 -4.36 -3.87 -8.32
C PRO A 366 -3.90 -2.48 -8.73
N LEU A 367 -4.67 -1.82 -9.59
CA LEU A 367 -4.38 -0.47 -10.08
C LEU A 367 -5.43 0.50 -9.51
N PRO A 368 -5.13 1.20 -8.41
CA PRO A 368 -5.97 2.28 -7.90
C PRO A 368 -5.68 3.57 -8.65
N GLU A 369 -6.72 4.30 -9.01
CA GLU A 369 -6.64 5.58 -9.71
C GLU A 369 -7.73 6.53 -9.22
N GLU A 370 -7.55 7.83 -9.46
CA GLU A 370 -8.59 8.85 -9.29
C GLU A 370 -9.05 9.30 -10.68
N ARG A 371 -10.33 9.09 -11.02
CA ARG A 371 -10.94 9.47 -12.29
C ARG A 371 -12.31 10.09 -12.03
N ASP A 372 -12.60 11.25 -12.64
CA ASP A 372 -13.93 11.89 -12.65
C ASP A 372 -14.59 11.96 -11.26
N ASP A 373 -13.89 12.48 -10.26
CA ASP A 373 -14.33 12.56 -8.85
C ASP A 373 -14.68 11.19 -8.23
N ARG A 374 -14.03 10.13 -8.69
CA ARG A 374 -14.15 8.77 -8.16
C ARG A 374 -12.79 8.14 -7.93
N VAL A 375 -12.70 7.35 -6.88
CA VAL A 375 -11.61 6.39 -6.73
C VAL A 375 -12.00 5.11 -7.47
N VAL A 376 -11.19 4.72 -8.45
CA VAL A 376 -11.38 3.50 -9.24
C VAL A 376 -10.27 2.52 -8.91
N VAL A 377 -10.63 1.30 -8.56
CA VAL A 377 -9.67 0.20 -8.37
C VAL A 377 -9.90 -0.83 -9.46
N THR A 378 -8.89 -1.01 -10.32
CA THR A 378 -8.92 -1.99 -11.42
C THR A 378 -8.16 -3.25 -11.03
N ILE A 379 -8.78 -4.42 -11.25
CA ILE A 379 -8.19 -5.74 -11.07
C ILE A 379 -8.27 -6.50 -12.38
N SER A 380 -7.12 -6.98 -12.85
CA SER A 380 -7.05 -7.81 -14.06
C SER A 380 -7.60 -9.21 -13.82
N LYS A 381 -8.38 -9.73 -14.78
CA LYS A 381 -8.78 -11.13 -14.85
C LYS A 381 -7.61 -12.03 -15.25
N LEU A 382 -6.64 -11.47 -15.97
CA LEU A 382 -5.53 -12.20 -16.57
C LEU A 382 -4.61 -12.82 -15.50
N ILE A 383 -4.33 -14.11 -15.65
CA ILE A 383 -3.26 -14.80 -14.94
C ILE A 383 -2.01 -14.75 -15.80
N VAL A 384 -0.99 -14.04 -15.31
CA VAL A 384 0.25 -13.81 -16.08
C VAL A 384 1.01 -15.13 -16.32
N LYS A 385 1.06 -16.01 -15.30
CA LYS A 385 1.79 -17.29 -15.40
C LYS A 385 1.26 -18.27 -14.32
N SER A 386 0.58 -19.31 -14.73
CA SER A 386 0.06 -20.34 -13.83
C SER A 386 1.15 -21.07 -13.03
N ASP A 387 2.33 -21.26 -13.64
CA ASP A 387 3.46 -21.92 -12.98
C ASP A 387 3.98 -21.19 -11.74
N ILE A 388 3.84 -19.84 -11.70
CA ILE A 388 4.26 -19.01 -10.57
C ILE A 388 3.44 -19.29 -9.32
N ILE A 389 2.16 -19.59 -9.50
CA ILE A 389 1.22 -19.87 -8.39
C ILE A 389 1.73 -21.02 -7.54
N ARG A 390 2.11 -22.12 -8.21
CA ARG A 390 2.67 -23.30 -7.55
C ARG A 390 3.97 -22.98 -6.83
N LEU A 391 4.87 -22.26 -7.48
CA LEU A 391 6.14 -21.86 -6.89
C LEU A 391 5.93 -21.03 -5.62
N ILE A 392 5.07 -20.00 -5.68
CA ILE A 392 4.79 -19.13 -4.52
C ILE A 392 4.17 -19.93 -3.39
N ARG A 393 3.21 -20.83 -3.68
CA ARG A 393 2.57 -21.68 -2.69
C ARG A 393 3.60 -22.58 -1.99
N THR A 394 4.36 -23.36 -2.75
CA THR A 394 5.36 -24.28 -2.21
C THR A 394 6.38 -23.56 -1.33
N VAL A 395 6.93 -22.44 -1.81
CA VAL A 395 7.91 -21.65 -1.03
C VAL A 395 7.28 -21.03 0.20
N SER A 396 6.05 -20.50 0.08
CA SER A 396 5.34 -19.88 1.21
C SER A 396 5.07 -20.87 2.34
N GLU A 397 4.68 -22.10 2.01
CA GLU A 397 4.43 -23.16 2.98
C GLU A 397 5.74 -23.69 3.60
N GLN A 398 6.74 -23.96 2.75
CA GLN A 398 8.02 -24.51 3.21
C GLN A 398 8.79 -23.56 4.13
N TYR A 399 8.76 -22.26 3.86
CA TYR A 399 9.52 -21.24 4.59
C TYR A 399 8.65 -20.36 5.48
N ASN A 400 7.34 -20.63 5.57
CA ASN A 400 6.38 -19.86 6.36
C ASN A 400 6.51 -18.34 6.13
N LEU A 401 6.36 -17.93 4.86
CA LEU A 401 6.56 -16.54 4.44
C LEU A 401 5.50 -15.61 5.03
N THR A 402 5.93 -14.46 5.53
CA THR A 402 5.03 -13.36 5.91
C THR A 402 4.33 -12.77 4.70
N ARG A 403 3.26 -11.99 4.90
CA ARG A 403 2.53 -11.32 3.81
C ARG A 403 3.44 -10.46 2.93
N LYS A 404 4.28 -9.62 3.53
CA LYS A 404 5.25 -8.78 2.81
C LYS A 404 6.23 -9.60 1.97
N GLU A 405 6.74 -10.66 2.52
CA GLU A 405 7.66 -11.57 1.81
C GLU A 405 6.97 -12.29 0.66
N LYS A 406 5.71 -12.73 0.81
CA LYS A 406 4.93 -13.33 -0.28
C LYS A 406 4.71 -12.36 -1.42
N ILE A 407 4.36 -11.10 -1.13
CA ILE A 407 4.18 -10.05 -2.14
C ILE A 407 5.51 -9.80 -2.86
N ALA A 408 6.60 -9.55 -2.14
CA ALA A 408 7.92 -9.31 -2.73
C ALA A 408 8.42 -10.50 -3.56
N PHE A 409 8.33 -11.71 -3.02
CA PHE A 409 8.69 -12.94 -3.72
C PHE A 409 7.87 -13.15 -4.98
N GLY A 410 6.55 -12.95 -4.90
CA GLY A 410 5.64 -13.08 -6.03
C GLY A 410 5.93 -12.05 -7.14
N LEU A 411 6.22 -10.79 -6.80
CA LEU A 411 6.63 -9.78 -7.77
C LEU A 411 7.93 -10.16 -8.47
N ILE A 412 8.94 -10.64 -7.73
CA ILE A 412 10.20 -11.12 -8.30
C ILE A 412 9.94 -12.34 -9.22
N ALA A 413 9.08 -13.27 -8.79
CA ALA A 413 8.72 -14.44 -9.57
C ALA A 413 8.02 -14.08 -10.89
N GLN A 414 7.11 -13.12 -10.89
CA GLN A 414 6.40 -12.68 -12.09
C GLN A 414 7.34 -11.98 -13.09
N ASN A 415 8.33 -11.25 -12.61
CA ASN A 415 9.24 -10.44 -13.43
C ASN A 415 10.59 -11.11 -13.72
N GLN A 416 10.85 -12.32 -13.17
CA GLN A 416 12.09 -13.11 -13.27
C GLN A 416 13.26 -12.52 -12.48
N SER A 417 13.54 -11.23 -12.60
CA SER A 417 14.43 -10.44 -11.76
C SER A 417 13.88 -9.03 -11.63
N LEU A 418 14.14 -8.40 -10.50
CA LEU A 418 13.83 -6.99 -10.25
C LEU A 418 15.03 -6.32 -9.61
N SER A 419 15.36 -5.10 -10.07
CA SER A 419 16.32 -4.29 -9.33
C SER A 419 15.70 -3.76 -8.03
N ALA A 420 16.54 -3.41 -7.05
CA ALA A 420 16.10 -2.78 -5.81
C ALA A 420 15.24 -1.54 -6.08
N LEU A 421 15.60 -0.75 -7.10
CA LEU A 421 14.84 0.43 -7.51
C LEU A 421 13.47 0.07 -8.11
N GLN A 422 13.39 -0.97 -8.93
CA GLN A 422 12.11 -1.42 -9.52
C GLN A 422 11.18 -1.96 -8.43
N LEU A 423 11.68 -2.82 -7.54
CA LEU A 423 10.90 -3.35 -6.42
C LEU A 423 10.42 -2.23 -5.51
N SER A 424 11.30 -1.26 -5.17
CA SER A 424 10.94 -0.09 -4.37
C SER A 424 9.86 0.75 -5.04
N LYS A 425 9.94 0.96 -6.36
CA LYS A 425 8.91 1.69 -7.11
C LYS A 425 7.57 0.95 -7.15
N MET A 426 7.58 -0.37 -7.33
CA MET A 426 6.34 -1.18 -7.38
C MET A 426 5.64 -1.22 -6.02
N LEU A 427 6.39 -1.10 -4.93
CA LEU A 427 5.88 -1.14 -3.56
C LEU A 427 5.88 0.24 -2.89
N ASP A 428 6.22 1.33 -3.61
CA ASP A 428 6.40 2.71 -3.10
C ASP A 428 7.23 2.79 -1.82
N LEU A 429 8.31 2.03 -1.74
CA LEU A 429 9.17 2.00 -0.58
C LEU A 429 10.12 3.22 -0.60
N LYS A 430 10.23 3.91 0.54
CA LYS A 430 11.08 5.10 0.73
C LYS A 430 12.20 4.81 1.73
N GLY A 431 13.23 5.68 1.76
CA GLY A 431 14.34 5.62 2.70
C GLY A 431 15.65 5.11 2.11
N THR A 432 16.67 5.00 2.94
CA THR A 432 18.03 4.59 2.54
C THR A 432 18.15 3.13 2.15
N ASN A 433 17.36 2.23 2.79
CA ASN A 433 17.26 0.80 2.48
C ASN A 433 15.79 0.41 2.33
N PRO A 434 15.13 0.84 1.23
CA PRO A 434 13.68 0.77 1.11
C PRO A 434 13.13 -0.68 1.08
N THR A 435 13.90 -1.64 0.60
CA THR A 435 13.49 -3.05 0.51
C THR A 435 13.68 -3.83 1.82
N ARG A 436 14.30 -3.22 2.83
CA ARG A 436 14.52 -3.85 4.13
C ARG A 436 13.18 -4.25 4.78
N GLY A 437 13.14 -5.44 5.38
CA GLY A 437 11.92 -6.00 5.98
C GLY A 437 10.92 -6.60 4.98
N TRP A 438 11.18 -6.48 3.66
CA TRP A 438 10.41 -7.15 2.60
C TRP A 438 11.15 -8.35 2.04
N ILE A 439 12.49 -8.28 1.98
CA ILE A 439 13.32 -9.27 1.29
C ILE A 439 14.50 -9.78 2.12
N ASP A 440 14.84 -9.17 3.27
CA ASP A 440 16.05 -9.55 4.02
C ASP A 440 16.06 -11.05 4.34
N ARG A 441 14.98 -11.55 4.95
CA ARG A 441 14.88 -12.98 5.30
C ARG A 441 14.85 -13.89 4.06
N LEU A 442 14.30 -13.40 2.93
CA LEU A 442 14.33 -14.15 1.67
C LEU A 442 15.75 -14.28 1.12
N VAL A 443 16.59 -13.24 1.30
CA VAL A 443 18.01 -13.26 0.93
C VAL A 443 18.81 -14.10 1.91
N ASP A 444 18.64 -13.90 3.21
CA ASP A 444 19.35 -14.64 4.26
C ASP A 444 19.07 -16.15 4.22
N SER A 445 17.85 -16.52 3.84
CA SER A 445 17.44 -17.93 3.64
C SER A 445 17.75 -18.47 2.23
N GLU A 446 18.49 -17.73 1.43
CA GLU A 446 18.84 -18.08 0.03
C GLU A 446 17.63 -18.44 -0.86
N ILE A 447 16.43 -17.93 -0.52
CA ILE A 447 15.22 -18.11 -1.36
C ILE A 447 15.34 -17.24 -2.60
N ILE A 448 15.81 -16.01 -2.42
CA ILE A 448 16.23 -15.11 -3.50
C ILE A 448 17.73 -14.85 -3.41
N LEU A 449 18.35 -14.65 -4.55
CA LEU A 449 19.76 -14.31 -4.67
C LEU A 449 19.91 -12.90 -5.20
N THR A 450 21.04 -12.29 -4.92
CA THR A 450 21.38 -10.94 -5.38
C THR A 450 22.48 -10.97 -6.41
N GLN A 451 22.41 -10.11 -7.42
CA GLN A 451 23.46 -9.90 -8.39
C GLN A 451 23.72 -8.41 -8.58
N GLY A 452 24.98 -8.01 -8.61
CA GLY A 452 25.39 -6.61 -8.76
C GLY A 452 25.75 -5.97 -7.42
N ARG A 453 26.01 -4.64 -7.44
CA ARG A 453 26.38 -3.84 -6.25
C ARG A 453 25.57 -2.56 -6.21
N THR A 454 25.23 -2.13 -5.03
CA THR A 454 24.55 -0.84 -4.76
C THR A 454 23.31 -0.61 -5.65
N ARG A 455 23.24 0.50 -6.40
CA ARG A 455 22.09 0.87 -7.26
C ARG A 455 21.79 -0.11 -8.40
N GLY A 456 22.74 -0.95 -8.78
CA GLY A 456 22.60 -1.99 -9.81
C GLY A 456 22.30 -3.39 -9.26
N MET A 457 21.96 -3.51 -7.97
CA MET A 457 21.61 -4.78 -7.35
C MET A 457 20.28 -5.30 -7.90
N GLU A 458 20.26 -6.51 -8.42
CA GLU A 458 19.07 -7.23 -8.89
C GLU A 458 18.79 -8.42 -7.99
N TYR A 459 17.51 -8.65 -7.72
CA TYR A 459 16.98 -9.79 -6.99
C TYR A 459 16.38 -10.80 -7.94
N TYR A 460 16.68 -12.08 -7.77
CA TYR A 460 16.11 -13.18 -8.55
C TYR A 460 15.94 -14.44 -7.69
N ILE A 461 15.03 -15.31 -8.11
CA ILE A 461 14.75 -16.53 -7.37
C ILE A 461 15.94 -17.47 -7.48
N ASN A 462 16.33 -18.10 -6.38
CA ASN A 462 17.39 -19.10 -6.35
C ASN A 462 17.03 -20.26 -7.30
N PRO A 463 17.89 -20.59 -8.30
CA PRO A 463 17.63 -21.68 -9.22
C PRO A 463 17.47 -23.06 -8.55
N ALA A 464 18.01 -23.25 -7.34
CA ALA A 464 17.82 -24.47 -6.57
C ALA A 464 16.36 -24.61 -6.11
N ILE A 465 15.74 -23.50 -5.65
CA ILE A 465 14.32 -23.45 -5.27
C ILE A 465 13.42 -23.76 -6.48
N ILE A 466 13.72 -23.18 -7.64
CA ILE A 466 12.97 -23.45 -8.88
C ILE A 466 13.01 -24.95 -9.24
N ARG A 467 14.15 -25.60 -9.04
CA ARG A 467 14.31 -27.05 -9.34
C ARG A 467 13.61 -27.94 -8.32
N SER A 468 13.71 -27.62 -7.04
CA SER A 468 13.10 -28.40 -5.96
C SER A 468 11.57 -28.37 -6.01
N SER A 469 10.99 -27.30 -6.54
CA SER A 469 9.54 -27.15 -6.69
C SER A 469 8.95 -27.81 -7.96
N ASN A 470 9.72 -28.64 -8.70
CA ASN A 470 9.32 -29.22 -10.00
C ASN A 470 8.79 -28.18 -11.01
N PHE A 471 9.32 -26.98 -10.95
CA PHE A 471 8.91 -25.87 -11.78
C PHE A 471 9.51 -26.01 -13.18
N ASN A 472 8.65 -26.17 -14.19
CA ASN A 472 9.02 -26.50 -15.58
C ASN A 472 9.53 -25.27 -16.38
N ARG A 473 10.22 -24.35 -15.73
CA ARG A 473 10.77 -23.14 -16.36
C ARG A 473 12.23 -23.36 -16.73
N LYS A 474 12.58 -23.10 -17.98
CA LYS A 474 13.99 -22.96 -18.32
C LYS A 474 14.57 -21.83 -17.46
N PRO A 475 15.62 -22.08 -16.65
CA PRO A 475 16.25 -21.03 -15.85
C PRO A 475 16.64 -19.88 -16.78
N ASN A 476 16.43 -18.65 -16.31
CA ASN A 476 16.88 -17.49 -17.07
C ASN A 476 18.42 -17.53 -17.13
N LEU A 477 18.95 -17.80 -18.30
CA LEU A 477 20.41 -17.95 -18.50
C LEU A 477 21.17 -16.62 -18.20
N LYS A 478 20.50 -15.48 -18.07
CA LYS A 478 21.12 -14.24 -17.55
C LYS A 478 21.66 -14.39 -16.13
N THR A 479 21.07 -15.29 -15.33
CA THR A 479 21.40 -15.53 -13.92
C THR A 479 22.16 -16.83 -13.70
N ILE A 480 22.68 -17.43 -14.78
CA ILE A 480 23.45 -18.67 -14.70
C ILE A 480 24.73 -18.43 -13.86
N GLU A 481 24.98 -19.35 -12.92
CA GLU A 481 26.18 -19.34 -12.11
C GLU A 481 27.46 -19.51 -12.96
N PRO A 482 28.55 -18.80 -12.62
CA PRO A 482 29.77 -18.84 -13.45
C PRO A 482 30.29 -20.23 -13.74
N HIS A 483 30.31 -21.14 -12.76
CA HIS A 483 30.78 -22.51 -12.96
C HIS A 483 29.88 -23.32 -13.90
N ARG A 484 28.55 -23.10 -13.86
CA ARG A 484 27.60 -23.76 -14.77
C ARG A 484 27.69 -23.22 -16.18
N LEU A 485 27.84 -21.89 -16.32
CA LEU A 485 28.09 -21.27 -17.62
C LEU A 485 29.37 -21.83 -18.22
N ARG A 486 30.39 -22.05 -17.40
CA ARG A 486 31.67 -22.65 -17.83
C ARG A 486 31.50 -24.07 -18.35
N GLU A 487 30.75 -24.90 -17.63
CA GLU A 487 30.47 -26.27 -18.10
C GLU A 487 29.61 -26.28 -19.38
N LEU A 488 28.58 -25.42 -19.48
CA LEU A 488 27.79 -25.27 -20.70
C LEU A 488 28.64 -24.87 -21.90
N ILE A 489 29.55 -23.90 -21.73
CA ILE A 489 30.48 -23.49 -22.77
C ILE A 489 31.43 -24.65 -23.17
N TYR A 490 31.90 -25.38 -22.17
CA TYR A 490 32.82 -26.52 -22.41
C TYR A 490 32.11 -27.64 -23.15
N GLU A 491 30.90 -28.01 -22.77
CA GLU A 491 30.09 -29.02 -23.47
C GLU A 491 29.70 -28.56 -24.90
N ASP A 492 29.37 -27.29 -25.08
CA ASP A 492 29.10 -26.72 -26.42
C ASP A 492 30.35 -26.83 -27.32
N LEU A 493 31.55 -26.55 -26.79
CA LEU A 493 32.80 -26.64 -27.54
C LEU A 493 33.26 -28.09 -27.83
N LYS A 494 32.83 -29.08 -27.04
CA LYS A 494 33.03 -30.50 -27.36
C LYS A 494 32.27 -30.90 -28.62
N VAL A 495 31.01 -30.40 -28.71
CA VAL A 495 30.15 -30.73 -29.87
C VAL A 495 30.49 -29.86 -31.07
N TYR A 496 30.83 -28.59 -30.85
CA TYR A 496 31.09 -27.61 -31.92
C TYR A 496 32.48 -26.96 -31.76
N PRO A 497 33.56 -27.66 -32.07
CA PRO A 497 34.91 -27.12 -32.00
C PRO A 497 35.09 -25.96 -32.99
N ASN A 498 36.07 -25.09 -32.73
CA ASN A 498 36.40 -23.91 -33.54
C ASN A 498 35.28 -22.87 -33.65
N SER A 499 34.52 -22.69 -32.59
CA SER A 499 33.42 -21.71 -32.49
C SER A 499 33.89 -20.32 -32.03
N SER A 500 33.29 -19.26 -32.59
CA SER A 500 33.46 -17.90 -32.11
C SER A 500 32.56 -17.63 -30.88
N ILE A 501 32.84 -16.54 -30.15
CA ILE A 501 31.96 -16.10 -29.05
C ILE A 501 30.52 -15.89 -29.53
N SER A 502 30.33 -15.39 -30.73
CA SER A 502 29.00 -15.18 -31.33
C SER A 502 28.26 -16.49 -31.58
N ASP A 503 28.98 -17.53 -32.03
CA ASP A 503 28.38 -18.85 -32.26
C ASP A 503 28.02 -19.53 -30.95
N ILE A 504 28.91 -19.48 -29.97
CA ILE A 504 28.66 -19.96 -28.60
C ILE A 504 27.44 -19.24 -27.99
N SER A 505 27.41 -17.90 -28.04
CA SER A 505 26.29 -17.10 -27.51
C SER A 505 24.96 -17.47 -28.17
N ARG A 506 24.95 -17.73 -29.47
CA ARG A 506 23.71 -18.11 -30.19
C ARG A 506 23.19 -19.48 -29.78
N ARG A 507 24.06 -20.44 -29.48
CA ARG A 507 23.69 -21.82 -29.12
C ARG A 507 23.33 -21.97 -27.65
N ILE A 508 24.13 -21.37 -26.75
CA ILE A 508 23.89 -21.50 -25.30
C ILE A 508 22.84 -20.53 -24.76
N GLY A 509 22.57 -19.40 -25.46
CA GLY A 509 21.54 -18.43 -25.12
C GLY A 509 21.98 -17.00 -25.37
N THR A 510 21.21 -16.26 -26.18
CA THR A 510 21.48 -14.86 -26.53
C THR A 510 21.25 -13.89 -25.38
N GLU A 511 20.54 -14.31 -24.35
CA GLU A 511 20.29 -13.57 -23.09
C GLU A 511 21.53 -13.50 -22.19
N ILE A 512 22.53 -14.38 -22.40
CA ILE A 512 23.80 -14.34 -21.68
C ILE A 512 24.69 -13.25 -22.29
N SER A 513 25.15 -12.30 -21.49
CA SER A 513 26.01 -11.24 -22.00
C SER A 513 27.33 -11.84 -22.54
N ARG A 514 27.77 -11.35 -23.70
CA ARG A 514 29.05 -11.77 -24.30
C ARG A 514 30.26 -11.53 -23.38
N TYR A 515 30.13 -10.60 -22.45
CA TYR A 515 31.13 -10.34 -21.42
C TYR A 515 31.28 -11.56 -20.50
N LYS A 516 30.15 -12.09 -19.95
CA LYS A 516 30.17 -13.29 -19.10
C LYS A 516 30.74 -14.49 -19.80
N ILE A 517 30.35 -14.69 -21.08
CA ILE A 517 30.90 -15.79 -21.91
C ILE A 517 32.42 -15.65 -22.06
N ARG A 518 32.90 -14.43 -22.34
CA ARG A 518 34.32 -14.16 -22.50
C ARG A 518 35.12 -14.42 -21.22
N GLU A 519 34.58 -14.04 -20.08
CA GLU A 519 35.18 -14.28 -18.78
C GLU A 519 35.34 -15.77 -18.48
N GLN A 520 34.29 -16.57 -18.76
CA GLN A 520 34.36 -18.01 -18.54
C GLN A 520 35.27 -18.72 -19.56
N LEU A 521 35.32 -18.27 -20.81
CA LEU A 521 36.29 -18.76 -21.80
C LEU A 521 37.73 -18.49 -21.35
N LYS A 522 37.99 -17.32 -20.76
CA LYS A 522 39.33 -17.01 -20.20
C LYS A 522 39.71 -17.99 -19.10
N GLN A 523 38.79 -18.27 -18.17
CA GLN A 523 39.03 -19.24 -17.10
C GLN A 523 39.22 -20.67 -17.62
N LEU A 524 38.47 -21.08 -18.65
CA LEU A 524 38.69 -22.40 -19.30
C LEU A 524 40.06 -22.53 -19.98
N ILE A 525 40.57 -21.42 -20.52
CA ILE A 525 41.94 -21.35 -21.09
C ILE A 525 42.98 -21.46 -19.97
N GLU A 526 42.82 -20.70 -18.89
CA GLU A 526 43.68 -20.72 -17.70
C GLU A 526 43.72 -22.12 -17.05
N GLN A 527 42.60 -22.82 -17.03
CA GLN A 527 42.49 -24.20 -16.57
C GLN A 527 43.07 -25.24 -17.57
N GLY A 528 43.49 -24.80 -18.75
CA GLY A 528 44.05 -25.68 -19.78
C GLY A 528 43.03 -26.61 -20.46
N ARG A 529 41.72 -26.38 -20.27
CA ARG A 529 40.64 -27.22 -20.83
C ARG A 529 40.32 -26.90 -22.27
N ILE A 530 40.52 -25.66 -22.70
CA ILE A 530 40.30 -25.19 -24.08
C ILE A 530 41.51 -24.44 -24.62
N ILE A 531 41.56 -24.31 -25.92
CA ILE A 531 42.57 -23.51 -26.65
C ILE A 531 41.84 -22.44 -27.48
N SER A 532 42.51 -21.32 -27.71
CA SER A 532 42.06 -20.28 -28.62
C SER A 532 43.00 -20.09 -29.80
N LYS A 533 42.44 -19.88 -31.00
CA LYS A 533 43.18 -19.54 -32.21
C LYS A 533 42.59 -18.29 -32.85
N GLY A 534 43.45 -17.36 -33.29
CA GLY A 534 43.04 -16.12 -33.95
C GLY A 534 43.23 -14.89 -33.08
N ILE A 535 42.99 -13.70 -33.66
CA ILE A 535 43.21 -12.41 -33.02
C ILE A 535 41.93 -11.60 -33.04
N ARG A 536 41.59 -10.98 -31.91
CA ARG A 536 40.42 -10.11 -31.73
C ARG A 536 39.08 -10.80 -32.15
N ALA A 537 38.34 -10.22 -33.09
CA ALA A 537 37.01 -10.70 -33.50
C ALA A 537 37.02 -12.05 -34.22
N SER A 538 38.18 -12.46 -34.78
CA SER A 538 38.35 -13.74 -35.46
C SER A 538 38.79 -14.91 -34.55
N THR A 539 38.87 -14.67 -33.22
CA THR A 539 39.26 -15.69 -32.25
C THR A 539 38.21 -16.82 -32.21
N LYS A 540 38.69 -18.05 -32.37
CA LYS A 540 37.91 -19.30 -32.27
C LYS A 540 38.43 -20.16 -31.12
N TYR A 541 37.52 -20.87 -30.47
CA TYR A 541 37.78 -21.68 -29.29
C TYR A 541 37.48 -23.16 -29.57
N ALA A 542 38.30 -24.05 -29.04
CA ALA A 542 38.10 -25.49 -29.13
C ALA A 542 38.59 -26.18 -27.85
N CYS A 543 38.02 -27.34 -27.52
CA CYS A 543 38.53 -28.17 -26.44
C CYS A 543 39.96 -28.65 -26.76
N LYS A 544 40.80 -28.69 -25.73
CA LYS A 544 42.12 -29.28 -25.84
C LYS A 544 41.93 -30.79 -25.97
N LYS A 545 42.47 -31.41 -27.03
CA LYS A 545 42.45 -32.86 -27.17
C LYS A 545 43.34 -33.44 -26.06
N ASP A 546 42.78 -34.30 -25.25
CA ASP A 546 43.58 -35.14 -24.37
C ASP A 546 44.50 -35.99 -25.26
N ARG A 547 45.80 -35.96 -24.96
CA ARG A 547 46.83 -36.80 -25.64
C ARG A 547 46.80 -38.20 -25.09
#